data_81e95cf3e2963ddc10220ad21bfcda86
#
_entry.id   81e95cf3e2963ddc10220ad21bfcda86
#
_cell.length_a   1.000
_cell.length_b   1.000
_cell.length_c   1.000
_cell.angle_alpha   90.00
_cell.angle_beta   90.00
_cell.angle_gamma   90.00
#
_symmetry.space_group_name_H-M   'P 1'
#
loop_
_entity.id
_entity.type
_entity.pdbx_description
1 polymer ?
#
loop_
_entity_poly.entity_id
_entity_poly.type
_entity_poly.pdbx_seq_one_letter_code
_entity_poly.pdbx_strand_id
1 'polypeptide(L)'
;GGITCIMGESGAGKTTLLRLLMGLEKADSGIITGFDKVSAVFQENRLIEHLNAVENTALVIKDRNAGKCAYEQLLQLLPKEALLKPVREYSGGMKRRVALVRAMAADSEIVLLDEPFTGLDSRNSKKAAEYILSEQRGRTVISVTHDMEMCKMLGAGICLLTSGKAVATIL
;
A
#
# COMPACT_ATOMS: atom_id res chain seq x y z
N GLY A 1 -5.51 13.16 -8.53
CA GLY A 1 -5.33 12.04 -7.57
C GLY A 1 -5.84 12.38 -6.19
N GLY A 2 -6.34 11.42 -5.49
CA GLY A 2 -6.84 11.56 -4.13
C GLY A 2 -6.63 10.25 -3.37
N ILE A 3 -6.99 10.22 -2.08
CA ILE A 3 -6.95 9.00 -1.27
C ILE A 3 -8.38 8.57 -0.98
N THR A 4 -8.68 7.31 -1.19
CA THR A 4 -9.99 6.71 -0.88
C THR A 4 -9.79 5.48 0.00
N CYS A 5 -10.47 5.44 1.12
CA CYS A 5 -10.54 4.25 1.96
C CYS A 5 -11.79 3.45 1.62
N ILE A 6 -11.61 2.18 1.31
CA ILE A 6 -12.72 1.22 1.12
C ILE A 6 -12.91 0.47 2.44
N MET A 7 -14.08 0.61 3.00
CA MET A 7 -14.50 -0.05 4.24
C MET A 7 -15.67 -0.99 3.96
N GLY A 8 -15.91 -1.94 4.85
CA GLY A 8 -17.01 -2.89 4.74
C GLY A 8 -16.75 -4.13 5.56
N GLU A 9 -17.79 -4.93 5.77
CA GLU A 9 -17.71 -6.17 6.54
C GLU A 9 -16.76 -7.20 5.89
N SER A 10 -16.35 -8.19 6.68
CA SER A 10 -15.62 -9.34 6.13
C SER A 10 -16.49 -10.05 5.08
N GLY A 11 -15.91 -10.40 3.95
CA GLY A 11 -16.65 -11.03 2.85
C GLY A 11 -17.39 -10.05 1.93
N ALA A 12 -17.38 -8.74 2.17
CA ALA A 12 -18.06 -7.75 1.30
C ALA A 12 -17.44 -7.61 -0.11
N GLY A 13 -16.32 -8.30 -0.39
CA GLY A 13 -15.67 -8.27 -1.70
C GLY A 13 -14.54 -7.25 -1.84
N LYS A 14 -14.04 -6.65 -0.74
CA LYS A 14 -12.97 -5.63 -0.78
C LYS A 14 -11.70 -6.13 -1.47
N THR A 15 -11.21 -7.30 -1.09
CA THR A 15 -10.01 -7.91 -1.71
C THR A 15 -10.27 -8.29 -3.16
N THR A 16 -11.47 -8.78 -3.49
CA THR A 16 -11.87 -9.07 -4.88
C THR A 16 -11.84 -7.80 -5.73
N LEU A 17 -12.37 -6.70 -5.21
CA LEU A 17 -12.31 -5.40 -5.89
C LEU A 17 -10.87 -4.96 -6.15
N LEU A 18 -9.97 -5.07 -5.16
CA LEU A 18 -8.55 -4.77 -5.39
C LEU A 18 -7.93 -5.69 -6.46
N ARG A 19 -8.28 -6.98 -6.46
CA ARG A 19 -7.76 -7.95 -7.47
C ARG A 19 -8.25 -7.63 -8.87
N LEU A 20 -9.50 -7.19 -9.01
CA LEU A 20 -10.04 -6.69 -10.27
C LEU A 20 -9.28 -5.44 -10.76
N LEU A 21 -9.03 -4.47 -9.86
CA LEU A 21 -8.27 -3.27 -10.17
C LEU A 21 -6.80 -3.56 -10.53
N MET A 22 -6.22 -4.62 -9.99
CA MET A 22 -4.88 -5.09 -10.34
C MET A 22 -4.83 -5.91 -11.63
N GLY A 23 -5.97 -6.22 -12.24
CA GLY A 23 -6.06 -7.13 -13.39
C GLY A 23 -5.72 -8.57 -13.07
N LEU A 24 -5.74 -8.97 -11.78
CA LEU A 24 -5.49 -10.34 -11.32
C LEU A 24 -6.74 -11.23 -11.46
N GLU A 25 -7.90 -10.61 -11.58
CA GLU A 25 -9.18 -11.25 -11.86
C GLU A 25 -9.88 -10.51 -12.98
N LYS A 26 -10.77 -11.19 -13.70
CA LYS A 26 -11.61 -10.59 -14.75
C LYS A 26 -12.97 -10.25 -14.16
N ALA A 27 -13.51 -9.07 -14.52
CA ALA A 27 -14.87 -8.73 -14.20
C ALA A 27 -15.84 -9.55 -15.05
N ASP A 28 -16.95 -10.01 -14.45
CA ASP A 28 -18.02 -10.71 -15.16
C ASP A 28 -18.71 -9.79 -16.18
N SER A 29 -18.76 -8.51 -15.87
CA SER A 29 -19.34 -7.48 -16.75
C SER A 29 -18.76 -6.10 -16.40
N GLY A 30 -18.92 -5.13 -17.32
CA GLY A 30 -18.43 -3.77 -17.12
C GLY A 30 -17.01 -3.55 -17.65
N ILE A 31 -16.49 -2.35 -17.44
CA ILE A 31 -15.18 -1.92 -17.94
C ILE A 31 -14.45 -1.21 -16.80
N ILE A 32 -13.18 -1.54 -16.62
CA ILE A 32 -12.25 -0.84 -15.70
C ILE A 32 -11.30 -0.06 -16.60
N THR A 33 -11.28 1.27 -16.44
CA THR A 33 -10.45 2.17 -17.25
C THR A 33 -9.87 3.29 -16.38
N GLY A 34 -8.93 4.05 -16.94
CA GLY A 34 -8.40 5.27 -16.34
C GLY A 34 -7.02 5.14 -15.74
N PHE A 35 -6.37 3.98 -15.89
CA PHE A 35 -4.99 3.76 -15.46
C PHE A 35 -4.36 2.55 -16.16
N ASP A 36 -3.05 2.58 -16.36
CA ASP A 36 -2.28 1.48 -16.95
C ASP A 36 -1.29 0.86 -15.96
N LYS A 37 -0.81 1.66 -15.00
CA LYS A 37 0.22 1.23 -14.06
C LYS A 37 -0.31 1.21 -12.63
N VAL A 38 -0.26 0.03 -12.03
CA VAL A 38 -0.72 -0.21 -10.67
C VAL A 38 0.44 -0.72 -9.82
N SER A 39 0.57 -0.22 -8.59
CA SER A 39 1.38 -0.82 -7.54
C SER A 39 0.51 -1.24 -6.37
N ALA A 40 0.94 -2.23 -5.60
CA ALA A 40 0.10 -2.76 -4.53
C ALA A 40 0.89 -3.23 -3.30
N VAL A 41 0.26 -3.03 -2.14
CA VAL A 41 0.53 -3.78 -0.91
C VAL A 41 -0.58 -4.82 -0.77
N PHE A 42 -0.20 -6.09 -0.73
CA PHE A 42 -1.13 -7.20 -0.51
C PHE A 42 -1.29 -7.47 0.99
N GLN A 43 -2.32 -8.22 1.36
CA GLN A 43 -2.48 -8.69 2.74
C GLN A 43 -1.23 -9.46 3.21
N GLU A 44 -0.64 -10.27 2.36
CA GLU A 44 0.70 -10.84 2.54
C GLU A 44 1.76 -9.86 2.01
N ASN A 45 2.90 -9.73 2.68
CA ASN A 45 3.90 -8.72 2.31
C ASN A 45 4.63 -9.02 0.99
N ARG A 46 4.65 -10.27 0.53
CA ARG A 46 5.24 -10.74 -0.74
C ARG A 46 6.65 -10.17 -0.98
N LEU A 47 7.48 -10.21 0.05
CA LEU A 47 8.88 -9.84 -0.03
C LEU A 47 9.74 -11.05 -0.43
N ILE A 48 10.86 -10.79 -1.08
CA ILE A 48 11.87 -11.80 -1.37
C ILE A 48 12.70 -11.99 -0.09
N GLU A 49 12.50 -13.08 0.60
CA GLU A 49 12.93 -13.34 1.98
C GLU A 49 14.46 -13.29 2.18
N HIS A 50 15.25 -13.64 1.19
CA HIS A 50 16.71 -13.65 1.25
C HIS A 50 17.35 -12.30 0.88
N LEU A 51 16.59 -11.39 0.28
CA LEU A 51 17.03 -10.03 0.02
C LEU A 51 16.81 -9.13 1.24
N ASN A 52 17.62 -8.08 1.35
CA ASN A 52 17.42 -7.04 2.34
C ASN A 52 16.29 -6.05 1.92
N ALA A 53 15.97 -5.07 2.79
CA ALA A 53 14.91 -4.10 2.51
C ALA A 53 15.23 -3.21 1.30
N VAL A 54 16.49 -2.78 1.19
CA VAL A 54 16.94 -1.91 0.09
C VAL A 54 16.82 -2.63 -1.24
N GLU A 55 17.31 -3.87 -1.32
CA GLU A 55 17.21 -4.70 -2.52
C GLU A 55 15.75 -4.96 -2.91
N ASN A 56 14.89 -5.36 -1.95
CA ASN A 56 13.46 -5.57 -2.20
C ASN A 56 12.76 -4.31 -2.77
N THR A 57 13.14 -3.13 -2.29
CA THR A 57 12.54 -1.87 -2.74
C THR A 57 13.12 -1.41 -4.06
N ALA A 58 14.43 -1.56 -4.27
CA ALA A 58 15.11 -1.17 -5.49
C ALA A 58 14.60 -1.90 -6.75
N LEU A 59 14.04 -3.11 -6.60
CA LEU A 59 13.49 -3.90 -7.72
C LEU A 59 12.41 -3.15 -8.53
N VAL A 60 11.71 -2.20 -7.92
CA VAL A 60 10.59 -1.47 -8.56
C VAL A 60 10.95 -0.05 -8.97
N ILE A 61 12.14 0.42 -8.63
CA ILE A 61 12.59 1.78 -8.92
C ILE A 61 13.33 1.80 -10.26
N LYS A 62 12.82 2.54 -11.22
CA LYS A 62 13.42 2.70 -12.56
C LYS A 62 14.41 3.86 -12.57
N ASP A 63 15.46 3.79 -11.78
CA ASP A 63 16.50 4.80 -11.68
C ASP A 63 17.88 4.15 -11.57
N ARG A 64 18.92 4.81 -12.12
CA ARG A 64 20.33 4.32 -12.01
C ARG A 64 20.78 4.23 -10.56
N ASN A 65 20.21 5.06 -9.68
CA ASN A 65 20.51 5.10 -8.26
C ASN A 65 19.41 4.42 -7.42
N ALA A 66 18.71 3.42 -7.96
CA ALA A 66 17.59 2.75 -7.31
C ALA A 66 17.91 2.32 -5.86
N GLY A 67 19.09 1.78 -5.61
CA GLY A 67 19.52 1.41 -4.26
C GLY A 67 19.62 2.60 -3.29
N LYS A 68 20.15 3.75 -3.74
CA LYS A 68 20.23 4.97 -2.93
C LYS A 68 18.82 5.52 -2.66
N CYS A 69 17.99 5.62 -3.68
CA CYS A 69 16.59 6.08 -3.54
C CYS A 69 15.80 5.17 -2.57
N ALA A 70 15.92 3.86 -2.72
CA ALA A 70 15.30 2.89 -1.82
C ALA A 70 15.76 3.07 -0.38
N TYR A 71 17.07 3.23 -0.16
CA TYR A 71 17.65 3.42 1.16
C TYR A 71 17.10 4.67 1.85
N GLU A 72 17.07 5.82 1.16
CA GLU A 72 16.56 7.09 1.68
C GLU A 72 15.07 7.01 2.05
N GLN A 73 14.25 6.37 1.22
CA GLN A 73 12.83 6.18 1.50
C GLN A 73 12.60 5.24 2.70
N LEU A 74 13.35 4.15 2.79
CA LEU A 74 13.23 3.18 3.88
C LEU A 74 13.61 3.77 5.24
N LEU A 75 14.58 4.70 5.29
CA LEU A 75 14.97 5.39 6.53
C LEU A 75 13.82 6.15 7.21
N GLN A 76 12.79 6.54 6.46
CA GLN A 76 11.61 7.21 7.03
C GLN A 76 10.79 6.27 7.92
N LEU A 77 10.80 4.96 7.63
CA LEU A 77 9.97 3.97 8.31
C LEU A 77 10.72 2.90 9.09
N LEU A 78 12.01 2.69 8.82
CA LEU A 78 12.80 1.62 9.42
C LEU A 78 14.11 2.14 10.05
N PRO A 79 14.61 1.48 11.09
CA PRO A 79 15.91 1.82 11.65
C PRO A 79 17.04 1.46 10.69
N LYS A 80 18.06 2.30 10.64
CA LYS A 80 19.21 2.17 9.73
C LYS A 80 19.88 0.79 9.83
N GLU A 81 20.02 0.28 11.05
CA GLU A 81 20.72 -0.97 11.38
C GLU A 81 20.03 -2.20 10.79
N ALA A 82 18.74 -2.08 10.45
CA ALA A 82 17.98 -3.17 9.86
C ALA A 82 18.12 -3.23 8.34
N LEU A 83 18.31 -2.10 7.65
CA LEU A 83 18.09 -1.98 6.21
C LEU A 83 18.88 -2.96 5.35
N LEU A 84 20.05 -3.38 5.80
CA LEU A 84 20.94 -4.29 5.07
C LEU A 84 20.85 -5.75 5.56
N LYS A 85 19.96 -6.05 6.52
CA LYS A 85 19.70 -7.43 6.95
C LYS A 85 18.66 -8.08 6.06
N PRO A 86 18.71 -9.40 5.82
CA PRO A 86 17.68 -10.12 5.07
C PRO A 86 16.31 -9.95 5.71
N VAL A 87 15.27 -9.72 4.89
CA VAL A 87 13.93 -9.45 5.43
C VAL A 87 13.29 -10.65 6.13
N ARG A 88 13.81 -11.86 5.96
CA ARG A 88 13.40 -13.03 6.74
C ARG A 88 13.61 -12.83 8.25
N GLU A 89 14.57 -11.97 8.64
CA GLU A 89 14.89 -11.66 10.04
C GLU A 89 14.00 -10.55 10.63
N TYR A 90 13.11 -9.97 9.82
CA TYR A 90 12.28 -8.86 10.22
C TYR A 90 11.01 -9.33 10.95
N SER A 91 10.54 -8.49 11.89
CA SER A 91 9.19 -8.64 12.43
C SER A 91 8.13 -8.43 11.35
N GLY A 92 6.91 -8.93 11.58
CA GLY A 92 5.79 -8.71 10.67
C GLY A 92 5.55 -7.24 10.33
N GLY A 93 5.59 -6.37 11.35
CA GLY A 93 5.44 -4.93 11.17
C GLY A 93 6.61 -4.28 10.40
N MET A 94 7.83 -4.79 10.51
CA MET A 94 8.95 -4.33 9.68
C MET A 94 8.76 -4.75 8.22
N LYS A 95 8.37 -6.01 7.98
CA LYS A 95 8.06 -6.51 6.63
C LYS A 95 6.94 -5.68 5.98
N ARG A 96 5.89 -5.35 6.76
CA ARG A 96 4.78 -4.51 6.29
C ARG A 96 5.26 -3.13 5.83
N ARG A 97 6.13 -2.49 6.61
CA ARG A 97 6.69 -1.18 6.24
C ARG A 97 7.59 -1.25 5.00
N VAL A 98 8.37 -2.32 4.80
CA VAL A 98 9.12 -2.54 3.56
C VAL A 98 8.18 -2.69 2.36
N ALA A 99 7.13 -3.50 2.49
CA ALA A 99 6.14 -3.70 1.42
C ALA A 99 5.44 -2.38 1.05
N LEU A 100 5.13 -1.55 2.05
CA LEU A 100 4.55 -0.22 1.85
C LEU A 100 5.52 0.69 1.07
N VAL A 101 6.77 0.80 1.52
CA VAL A 101 7.78 1.62 0.84
C VAL A 101 7.97 1.14 -0.60
N ARG A 102 8.07 -0.17 -0.82
CA ARG A 102 8.20 -0.74 -2.16
C ARG A 102 7.02 -0.35 -3.07
N ALA A 103 5.79 -0.44 -2.58
CA ALA A 103 4.62 -0.08 -3.38
C ALA A 103 4.58 1.42 -3.69
N MET A 104 4.91 2.27 -2.71
CA MET A 104 4.93 3.72 -2.90
C MET A 104 6.10 4.20 -3.78
N ALA A 105 7.23 3.46 -3.81
CA ALA A 105 8.40 3.78 -4.63
C ALA A 105 8.22 3.42 -6.12
N ALA A 106 7.27 2.55 -6.44
CA ALA A 106 7.03 2.12 -7.82
C ALA A 106 6.48 3.27 -8.70
N ASP A 107 6.87 3.26 -9.98
CA ASP A 107 6.29 4.14 -11.01
C ASP A 107 4.89 3.63 -11.36
N SER A 108 3.87 4.20 -10.71
CA SER A 108 2.46 3.81 -10.85
C SER A 108 1.53 5.02 -10.83
N GLU A 109 0.37 4.89 -11.47
CA GLU A 109 -0.70 5.89 -11.48
C GLU A 109 -1.66 5.69 -10.31
N ILE A 110 -1.82 4.42 -9.91
CA ILE A 110 -2.63 4.03 -8.77
C ILE A 110 -1.81 3.16 -7.81
N VAL A 111 -1.98 3.41 -6.52
CA VAL A 111 -1.44 2.59 -5.43
C VAL A 111 -2.58 1.94 -4.69
N LEU A 112 -2.59 0.62 -4.63
CA LEU A 112 -3.59 -0.19 -3.96
C LEU A 112 -3.01 -0.74 -2.65
N LEU A 113 -3.66 -0.47 -1.53
CA LEU A 113 -3.19 -0.85 -0.21
C LEU A 113 -4.22 -1.76 0.47
N ASP A 114 -3.89 -3.03 0.64
CA ASP A 114 -4.73 -4.00 1.34
C ASP A 114 -4.27 -4.12 2.80
N GLU A 115 -5.04 -3.53 3.72
CA GLU A 115 -4.78 -3.48 5.16
C GLU A 115 -3.36 -2.99 5.51
N PRO A 116 -2.93 -1.80 5.05
CA PRO A 116 -1.53 -1.37 5.12
C PRO A 116 -1.00 -1.19 6.55
N PHE A 117 -1.87 -1.02 7.54
CA PHE A 117 -1.52 -0.76 8.93
C PHE A 117 -1.55 -2.01 9.81
N THR A 118 -1.99 -3.16 9.29
CA THR A 118 -2.08 -4.40 10.05
C THR A 118 -0.72 -4.83 10.59
N GLY A 119 -0.67 -5.14 11.89
CA GLY A 119 0.56 -5.55 12.58
C GLY A 119 1.51 -4.41 12.94
N LEU A 120 1.09 -3.15 12.76
CA LEU A 120 1.80 -1.97 13.25
C LEU A 120 1.21 -1.50 14.58
N ASP A 121 2.07 -1.02 15.48
CA ASP A 121 1.64 -0.25 16.64
C ASP A 121 1.19 1.16 16.24
N SER A 122 0.53 1.90 17.13
CA SER A 122 -0.04 3.23 16.86
C SER A 122 1.02 4.22 16.34
N ARG A 123 2.25 4.18 16.87
CA ARG A 123 3.34 5.07 16.45
C ARG A 123 3.78 4.76 15.01
N ASN A 124 3.94 3.48 14.68
CA ASN A 124 4.34 3.06 13.35
C ASN A 124 3.20 3.22 12.33
N SER A 125 1.93 3.06 12.74
CA SER A 125 0.78 3.35 11.88
C SER A 125 0.72 4.83 11.50
N LYS A 126 0.93 5.74 12.45
CA LYS A 126 1.01 7.19 12.17
C LYS A 126 2.12 7.54 11.20
N LYS A 127 3.34 7.03 11.44
CA LYS A 127 4.47 7.22 10.51
C LYS A 127 4.18 6.68 9.11
N ALA A 128 3.54 5.52 9.02
CA ALA A 128 3.16 4.93 7.73
C ALA A 128 2.11 5.79 7.00
N ALA A 129 1.13 6.36 7.71
CA ALA A 129 0.16 7.28 7.13
C ALA A 129 0.81 8.60 6.64
N GLU A 130 1.69 9.19 7.44
CA GLU A 130 2.48 10.37 7.06
C GLU A 130 3.33 10.10 5.81
N TYR A 131 3.96 8.93 5.74
CA TYR A 131 4.72 8.47 4.58
C TYR A 131 3.85 8.32 3.33
N ILE A 132 2.65 7.72 3.46
CA ILE A 132 1.71 7.61 2.32
C ILE A 132 1.35 9.00 1.81
N LEU A 133 1.04 9.95 2.70
CA LEU A 133 0.70 11.32 2.33
C LEU A 133 1.86 12.02 1.60
N SER A 134 3.08 11.91 2.11
CA SER A 134 4.26 12.56 1.52
C SER A 134 4.62 11.97 0.15
N GLU A 135 4.43 10.65 -0.02
CA GLU A 135 4.82 9.93 -1.23
C GLU A 135 3.65 9.70 -2.22
N GLN A 136 2.46 10.21 -1.92
CA GLN A 136 1.31 10.16 -2.85
C GLN A 136 1.64 10.79 -4.21
N ARG A 137 2.31 11.94 -4.22
CA ARG A 137 2.80 12.62 -5.44
C ARG A 137 1.71 12.81 -6.51
N GLY A 138 0.49 13.16 -6.10
CA GLY A 138 -0.65 13.36 -6.99
C GLY A 138 -1.27 12.08 -7.56
N ARG A 139 -0.78 10.88 -7.19
CA ARG A 139 -1.35 9.60 -7.59
C ARG A 139 -2.67 9.34 -6.87
N THR A 140 -3.48 8.45 -7.42
CA THR A 140 -4.64 7.91 -6.71
C THR A 140 -4.19 6.81 -5.76
N VAL A 141 -4.60 6.88 -4.50
CA VAL A 141 -4.37 5.83 -3.49
C VAL A 141 -5.70 5.25 -3.07
N ILE A 142 -5.86 3.94 -3.19
CA ILE A 142 -7.03 3.21 -2.70
C ILE A 142 -6.57 2.29 -1.59
N SER A 143 -7.08 2.52 -0.37
CA SER A 143 -6.73 1.72 0.80
C SER A 143 -7.95 0.94 1.28
N VAL A 144 -7.85 -0.37 1.33
CA VAL A 144 -8.81 -1.21 2.07
C VAL A 144 -8.33 -1.26 3.51
N THR A 145 -9.18 -0.84 4.44
CA THR A 145 -8.88 -0.87 5.87
C THR A 145 -10.18 -0.84 6.68
N HIS A 146 -10.10 -1.33 7.90
CA HIS A 146 -11.16 -1.21 8.92
C HIS A 146 -10.85 -0.11 9.95
N ASP A 147 -9.70 0.56 9.82
CA ASP A 147 -9.23 1.58 10.76
C ASP A 147 -9.70 2.98 10.31
N MET A 148 -10.79 3.46 10.95
CA MET A 148 -11.37 4.77 10.69
C MET A 148 -10.43 5.92 11.09
N GLU A 149 -9.59 5.73 12.13
CA GLU A 149 -8.65 6.76 12.56
C GLU A 149 -7.61 7.00 11.46
N MET A 150 -7.09 5.93 10.86
CA MET A 150 -6.14 6.03 9.76
C MET A 150 -6.78 6.65 8.51
N CYS A 151 -8.04 6.34 8.20
CA CYS A 151 -8.76 7.00 7.09
C CYS A 151 -8.84 8.52 7.30
N LYS A 152 -9.19 8.95 8.51
CA LYS A 152 -9.22 10.39 8.86
C LYS A 152 -7.84 11.03 8.78
N MET A 153 -6.82 10.36 9.27
CA MET A 153 -5.44 10.84 9.22
C MET A 153 -4.93 11.00 7.79
N LEU A 154 -5.35 10.12 6.88
CA LEU A 154 -5.05 10.22 5.46
C LEU A 154 -5.87 11.30 4.72
N GLY A 155 -6.85 11.92 5.39
CA GLY A 155 -7.79 12.83 4.71
C GLY A 155 -8.54 12.14 3.58
N ALA A 156 -8.82 10.84 3.73
CA ALA A 156 -9.34 10.01 2.67
C ALA A 156 -10.87 10.15 2.55
N GLY A 157 -11.37 10.17 1.31
CA GLY A 157 -12.77 9.88 1.06
C GLY A 157 -13.12 8.44 1.47
N ILE A 158 -14.30 8.21 2.04
CA ILE A 158 -14.71 6.88 2.49
C ILE A 158 -15.71 6.29 1.49
N CYS A 159 -15.42 5.08 1.04
CA CYS A 159 -16.30 4.26 0.23
C CYS A 159 -16.73 3.04 1.05
N LEU A 160 -18.02 2.89 1.33
CA LEU A 160 -18.57 1.71 1.98
C LEU A 160 -18.94 0.66 0.95
N LEU A 161 -18.39 -0.54 1.09
CA LEU A 161 -18.73 -1.70 0.28
C LEU A 161 -19.65 -2.61 1.08
N THR A 162 -20.89 -2.74 0.64
CA THR A 162 -21.90 -3.62 1.25
C THR A 162 -22.46 -4.58 0.22
N SER A 163 -22.34 -5.89 0.47
CA SER A 163 -22.92 -6.96 -0.38
C SER A 163 -22.65 -6.75 -1.88
N GLY A 164 -21.43 -6.42 -2.24
CA GLY A 164 -21.02 -6.19 -3.63
C GLY A 164 -21.47 -4.84 -4.24
N LYS A 165 -22.08 -3.97 -3.45
CA LYS A 165 -22.44 -2.60 -3.87
C LYS A 165 -21.55 -1.59 -3.16
N ALA A 166 -20.92 -0.71 -3.92
CA ALA A 166 -20.15 0.40 -3.38
C ALA A 166 -21.06 1.63 -3.20
N VAL A 167 -21.05 2.20 -2.00
CA VAL A 167 -21.70 3.49 -1.72
C VAL A 167 -20.58 4.44 -1.27
N ALA A 168 -20.28 5.44 -2.08
CA ALA A 168 -19.30 6.46 -1.72
C ALA A 168 -19.94 7.47 -0.77
N THR A 169 -19.36 7.66 0.41
CA THR A 169 -19.68 8.76 1.29
C THR A 169 -18.45 9.65 1.34
N ILE A 170 -18.59 10.87 0.83
CA ILE A 170 -17.55 11.90 0.99
C ILE A 170 -17.79 12.55 2.35
N LEU A 171 -16.89 12.31 3.29
CA LEU A 171 -16.86 13.00 4.58
C LEU A 171 -15.98 14.24 4.50
#